data_c21e30b836a64e67805b01794fb9a59c
#
_entry.id   c21e30b836a64e67805b01794fb9a59c
#
_cell.length_a   1.000
_cell.length_b   1.000
_cell.length_c   1.000
_cell.angle_alpha   90.00
_cell.angle_beta   90.00
_cell.angle_gamma   90.00
#
_symmetry.space_group_name_H-M   'P 1'
#
loop_
_entity.id
_entity.type
_entity.pdbx_description
1 polymer ?
#
loop_
_entity_poly.entity_id
_entity_poly.type
_entity_poly.pdbx_seq_one_letter_code
_entity_poly.pdbx_strand_id
1 'polypeptide(L)'
;LYHEPKMRGVRIDSSIDRPTSISDSYDPMISKLICHGKTRESAIEITRNALKDYILQTNKTNIPYLQSIIDNDDFINNKIDTSYCEKHQNELIDAMHKMRDDIKKEDVVALFLFYDFNKRYLEDKAIDNVWEEVGYWRYNMNVDVEVLGQRTTDNRQQSSVFHVQIERIRRRSLYCNINGQDYEVLLSQNGGGINKVIINGMSESVFVSETSDNNYCVHFRGLDFICRRNDELNDSKDYSNTENKNNDMTYHSPMPGKVIKVNVKEGDDVKEGDILCVVEAMKMENNIKAMTSGKVDKIYVNENDKVDVKTILIELAI
;
A
#
# COMPACT_ATOMS: atom_id res chain seq x y z
N LEU A 1 4.96 4.88 -7.26
CA LEU A 1 4.84 4.75 -8.72
C LEU A 1 4.01 5.88 -9.29
N TYR A 2 4.32 6.28 -10.52
CA TYR A 2 3.66 7.38 -11.23
C TYR A 2 3.29 6.94 -12.66
N HIS A 3 2.03 7.14 -13.04
CA HIS A 3 1.55 6.89 -14.39
C HIS A 3 0.49 7.93 -14.77
N GLU A 4 0.71 8.62 -15.88
CA GLU A 4 -0.22 9.60 -16.44
C GLU A 4 -1.17 8.95 -17.44
N PRO A 5 -2.48 9.26 -17.39
CA PRO A 5 -3.44 8.79 -18.38
C PRO A 5 -3.12 9.37 -19.77
N LYS A 6 -3.00 8.48 -20.76
CA LYS A 6 -2.78 8.85 -22.16
C LYS A 6 -4.05 8.61 -22.97
N MET A 7 -4.90 9.63 -23.07
CA MET A 7 -6.13 9.54 -23.84
C MET A 7 -6.43 10.84 -24.60
N ARG A 8 -7.27 10.73 -25.62
CA ARG A 8 -7.66 11.90 -26.45
C ARG A 8 -8.41 12.92 -25.61
N GLY A 9 -8.03 14.19 -25.72
CA GLY A 9 -8.65 15.29 -24.98
C GLY A 9 -8.08 15.50 -23.58
N VAL A 10 -7.01 14.78 -23.20
CA VAL A 10 -6.31 14.94 -21.93
C VAL A 10 -4.94 15.55 -22.16
N ARG A 11 -4.61 16.55 -21.37
CA ARG A 11 -3.28 17.13 -21.23
C ARG A 11 -2.93 17.18 -19.75
N ILE A 12 -1.70 16.83 -19.43
CA ILE A 12 -1.18 16.86 -18.06
C ILE A 12 0.06 17.74 -18.06
N ASP A 13 0.05 18.76 -17.21
CA ASP A 13 1.20 19.58 -16.91
C ASP A 13 1.74 19.11 -15.54
N SER A 14 2.81 18.32 -15.56
CA SER A 14 3.38 17.66 -14.38
C SER A 14 4.74 18.24 -14.00
N SER A 15 5.02 18.29 -12.72
CA SER A 15 6.34 18.57 -12.16
C SER A 15 7.17 17.31 -11.93
N ILE A 16 6.59 16.12 -12.14
CA ILE A 16 7.22 14.82 -11.88
C ILE A 16 7.31 14.05 -13.19
N ASP A 17 8.51 13.61 -13.55
CA ASP A 17 8.82 12.73 -14.69
C ASP A 17 9.38 11.37 -14.25
N ARG A 18 9.74 11.24 -12.97
CA ARG A 18 10.38 10.06 -12.36
C ARG A 18 10.07 9.97 -10.88
N PRO A 19 10.30 8.82 -10.22
CA PRO A 19 10.17 8.69 -8.78
C PRO A 19 10.96 9.80 -8.06
N THR A 20 10.26 10.62 -7.29
CA THR A 20 10.81 11.82 -6.65
C THR A 20 10.29 11.92 -5.22
N SER A 21 11.13 12.38 -4.29
CA SER A 21 10.69 12.77 -2.96
C SER A 21 10.08 14.17 -3.02
N ILE A 22 8.85 14.32 -2.56
CA ILE A 22 8.14 15.59 -2.49
C ILE A 22 8.37 16.17 -1.11
N SER A 23 8.98 17.36 -1.04
CA SER A 23 9.25 18.06 0.22
C SER A 23 8.01 18.85 0.66
N ASP A 24 7.76 18.85 1.97
CA ASP A 24 6.71 19.67 2.62
C ASP A 24 6.99 21.18 2.53
N SER A 25 8.20 21.57 2.07
CA SER A 25 8.64 22.97 1.97
C SER A 25 8.14 23.68 0.70
N TYR A 26 7.52 22.98 -0.24
CA TYR A 26 7.04 23.51 -1.52
C TYR A 26 5.52 23.30 -1.66
N ASP A 27 4.95 23.90 -2.72
CA ASP A 27 3.53 23.71 -3.09
C ASP A 27 3.23 22.21 -3.24
N PRO A 28 2.18 21.69 -2.57
CA PRO A 28 1.78 20.28 -2.67
C PRO A 28 1.19 19.91 -4.04
N MET A 29 1.07 20.83 -4.99
CA MET A 29 0.56 20.57 -6.32
C MET A 29 1.57 19.81 -7.17
N ILE A 30 1.27 18.53 -7.44
CA ILE A 30 2.13 17.64 -8.21
C ILE A 30 1.95 17.85 -9.71
N SER A 31 0.69 17.96 -10.14
CA SER A 31 0.35 18.09 -11.56
C SER A 31 -1.02 18.78 -11.74
N LYS A 32 -1.25 19.24 -12.96
CA LYS A 32 -2.50 19.84 -13.41
C LYS A 32 -3.07 18.99 -14.53
N LEU A 33 -4.21 18.35 -14.27
CA LEU A 33 -4.98 17.61 -15.26
C LEU A 33 -5.92 18.54 -16.00
N ILE A 34 -5.82 18.60 -17.33
CA ILE A 34 -6.62 19.44 -18.20
C ILE A 34 -7.35 18.54 -19.19
N CYS A 35 -8.67 18.58 -19.17
CA CYS A 35 -9.53 17.78 -20.03
C CYS A 35 -10.36 18.66 -20.96
N HIS A 36 -10.43 18.29 -22.23
CA HIS A 36 -11.20 19.00 -23.27
C HIS A 36 -12.18 18.05 -23.94
N GLY A 37 -13.44 18.42 -23.93
CA GLY A 37 -14.54 17.76 -24.63
C GLY A 37 -15.28 18.72 -25.55
N LYS A 38 -16.09 18.22 -26.50
CA LYS A 38 -16.94 19.05 -27.34
C LYS A 38 -18.08 19.69 -26.57
N THR A 39 -18.52 19.04 -25.50
CA THR A 39 -19.56 19.53 -24.58
C THR A 39 -19.05 19.40 -23.14
N ARG A 40 -19.76 20.05 -22.19
CA ARG A 40 -19.44 19.94 -20.77
C ARG A 40 -19.51 18.48 -20.30
N GLU A 41 -20.56 17.77 -20.69
CA GLU A 41 -20.77 16.37 -20.32
C GLU A 41 -19.62 15.51 -20.82
N SER A 42 -19.19 15.69 -22.08
CA SER A 42 -18.06 14.98 -22.66
C SER A 42 -16.74 15.31 -21.93
N ALA A 43 -16.54 16.57 -21.52
CA ALA A 43 -15.36 16.95 -20.75
C ALA A 43 -15.37 16.32 -19.35
N ILE A 44 -16.52 16.27 -18.68
CA ILE A 44 -16.68 15.59 -17.37
C ILE A 44 -16.38 14.10 -17.50
N GLU A 45 -16.91 13.43 -18.51
CA GLU A 45 -16.65 11.99 -18.74
C GLU A 45 -15.18 11.70 -19.02
N ILE A 46 -14.53 12.52 -19.86
CA ILE A 46 -13.09 12.41 -20.11
C ILE A 46 -12.30 12.59 -18.81
N THR A 47 -12.68 13.59 -17.97
CA THR A 47 -12.01 13.85 -16.70
C THR A 47 -12.19 12.69 -15.72
N ARG A 48 -13.41 12.13 -15.63
CA ARG A 48 -13.71 10.96 -14.79
C ARG A 48 -12.85 9.77 -15.16
N ASN A 49 -12.72 9.47 -16.45
CA ASN A 49 -11.91 8.37 -16.95
C ASN A 49 -10.42 8.65 -16.75
N ALA A 50 -9.98 9.89 -16.96
CA ALA A 50 -8.59 10.28 -16.73
C ALA A 50 -8.19 10.16 -15.25
N LEU A 51 -9.05 10.56 -14.31
CA LEU A 51 -8.80 10.42 -12.87
C LEU A 51 -8.74 8.94 -12.43
N LYS A 52 -9.53 8.06 -13.04
CA LYS A 52 -9.48 6.61 -12.76
C LYS A 52 -8.17 5.95 -13.23
N ASP A 53 -7.62 6.43 -14.34
CA ASP A 53 -6.38 5.91 -14.92
C ASP A 53 -5.13 6.68 -14.43
N TYR A 54 -5.31 7.71 -13.59
CA TYR A 54 -4.20 8.48 -13.01
C TYR A 54 -3.64 7.76 -11.80
N ILE A 55 -2.45 7.19 -11.93
CA ILE A 55 -1.82 6.41 -10.88
C ILE A 55 -0.73 7.22 -10.22
N LEU A 56 -0.92 7.52 -8.95
CA LEU A 56 0.05 8.17 -8.09
C LEU A 56 0.10 7.44 -6.76
N GLN A 57 0.98 6.45 -6.67
CA GLN A 57 1.17 5.68 -5.45
C GLN A 57 2.04 6.44 -4.47
N THR A 58 1.39 7.12 -3.56
CA THR A 58 1.96 7.89 -2.44
C THR A 58 1.08 7.72 -1.23
N ASN A 59 1.53 8.24 -0.08
CA ASN A 59 0.79 8.10 1.18
C ASN A 59 -0.61 8.73 1.14
N LYS A 60 -0.78 9.86 0.44
CA LYS A 60 -2.08 10.55 0.33
C LYS A 60 -2.15 11.36 -0.98
N THR A 61 -3.25 11.25 -1.69
CA THR A 61 -3.59 12.08 -2.86
C THR A 61 -5.00 12.65 -2.71
N ASN A 62 -5.29 13.71 -3.46
CA ASN A 62 -6.64 14.27 -3.54
C ASN A 62 -7.46 13.71 -4.72
N ILE A 63 -6.94 12.70 -5.45
CA ILE A 63 -7.64 12.10 -6.59
C ILE A 63 -9.04 11.61 -6.23
N PRO A 64 -9.26 10.85 -5.14
CA PRO A 64 -10.61 10.42 -4.76
C PRO A 64 -11.56 11.59 -4.44
N TYR A 65 -11.03 12.66 -3.84
CA TYR A 65 -11.81 13.88 -3.58
C TYR A 65 -12.20 14.60 -4.88
N LEU A 66 -11.29 14.67 -5.87
CA LEU A 66 -11.60 15.21 -7.18
C LEU A 66 -12.67 14.38 -7.92
N GLN A 67 -12.64 13.07 -7.76
CA GLN A 67 -13.68 12.18 -8.29
C GLN A 67 -15.04 12.47 -7.63
N SER A 68 -15.10 12.66 -6.31
CA SER A 68 -16.37 13.01 -5.64
C SER A 68 -16.94 14.35 -6.10
N ILE A 69 -16.09 15.33 -6.40
CA ILE A 69 -16.53 16.62 -6.96
C ILE A 69 -17.13 16.44 -8.36
N ILE A 70 -16.45 15.71 -9.25
CA ILE A 70 -16.86 15.52 -10.64
C ILE A 70 -18.16 14.74 -10.75
N ASP A 71 -18.44 13.85 -9.80
CA ASP A 71 -19.65 13.05 -9.77
C ASP A 71 -20.81 13.72 -9.02
N ASN A 72 -20.59 14.88 -8.38
CA ASN A 72 -21.63 15.63 -7.69
C ASN A 72 -22.58 16.34 -8.68
N ASP A 73 -23.87 16.24 -8.42
CA ASP A 73 -24.93 16.80 -9.28
C ASP A 73 -24.81 18.33 -9.47
N ASP A 74 -24.40 19.08 -8.47
CA ASP A 74 -24.23 20.50 -8.55
C ASP A 74 -23.06 20.89 -9.47
N PHE A 75 -21.98 20.10 -9.43
CA PHE A 75 -20.86 20.24 -10.37
C PHE A 75 -21.32 19.94 -11.81
N ILE A 76 -22.02 18.82 -12.01
CA ILE A 76 -22.52 18.39 -13.31
C ILE A 76 -23.46 19.46 -13.90
N ASN A 77 -24.35 20.01 -13.09
CA ASN A 77 -25.34 21.03 -13.49
C ASN A 77 -24.79 22.45 -13.49
N ASN A 78 -23.47 22.66 -13.32
CA ASN A 78 -22.82 23.98 -13.31
C ASN A 78 -23.32 24.94 -12.21
N LYS A 79 -23.73 24.41 -11.05
CA LYS A 79 -24.16 25.15 -9.87
C LYS A 79 -23.03 25.29 -8.84
N ILE A 80 -21.88 25.75 -9.31
CA ILE A 80 -20.69 25.88 -8.47
C ILE A 80 -20.25 27.34 -8.37
N ASP A 81 -19.71 27.68 -7.19
CA ASP A 81 -19.09 28.98 -6.91
C ASP A 81 -17.70 28.74 -6.24
N THR A 82 -16.98 29.82 -5.93
CA THR A 82 -15.66 29.75 -5.31
C THR A 82 -15.69 29.16 -3.89
N SER A 83 -16.82 29.13 -3.21
CA SER A 83 -17.03 28.56 -1.88
C SER A 83 -17.65 27.16 -1.91
N TYR A 84 -17.83 26.58 -3.10
CA TYR A 84 -18.49 25.28 -3.28
C TYR A 84 -17.88 24.17 -2.44
N CYS A 85 -16.57 23.98 -2.53
CA CYS A 85 -15.88 22.92 -1.77
C CYS A 85 -15.98 23.10 -0.26
N GLU A 86 -15.98 24.34 0.23
CA GLU A 86 -16.14 24.65 1.65
C GLU A 86 -17.56 24.33 2.14
N LYS A 87 -18.58 24.72 1.36
CA LYS A 87 -19.99 24.47 1.69
C LYS A 87 -20.36 22.98 1.69
N HIS A 88 -19.78 22.20 0.76
CA HIS A 88 -20.10 20.78 0.55
C HIS A 88 -19.03 19.83 1.09
N GLN A 89 -18.09 20.31 1.92
CA GLN A 89 -16.92 19.54 2.37
C GLN A 89 -17.30 18.17 2.95
N ASN A 90 -18.26 18.13 3.87
CA ASN A 90 -18.66 16.88 4.53
C ASN A 90 -19.32 15.91 3.54
N GLU A 91 -20.21 16.41 2.69
CA GLU A 91 -20.89 15.63 1.64
C GLU A 91 -19.88 14.99 0.67
N LEU A 92 -18.89 15.78 0.21
CA LEU A 92 -17.85 15.30 -0.70
C LEU A 92 -16.93 14.27 -0.05
N ILE A 93 -16.61 14.43 1.24
CA ILE A 93 -15.82 13.44 2.00
C ILE A 93 -16.64 12.16 2.20
N ASP A 94 -17.91 12.26 2.55
CA ASP A 94 -18.79 11.08 2.70
C ASP A 94 -18.95 10.34 1.36
N ALA A 95 -19.10 11.06 0.24
CA ALA A 95 -19.14 10.48 -1.10
C ALA A 95 -17.83 9.76 -1.45
N MET A 96 -16.68 10.33 -1.08
CA MET A 96 -15.38 9.70 -1.26
C MET A 96 -15.27 8.39 -0.45
N HIS A 97 -15.71 8.36 0.81
CA HIS A 97 -15.74 7.14 1.61
C HIS A 97 -16.68 6.09 1.01
N LYS A 98 -17.87 6.50 0.59
CA LYS A 98 -18.84 5.62 -0.06
C LYS A 98 -18.28 4.99 -1.34
N MET A 99 -17.59 5.75 -2.20
CA MET A 99 -16.95 5.20 -3.41
C MET A 99 -15.97 4.07 -3.07
N ARG A 100 -15.26 4.18 -1.94
CA ARG A 100 -14.34 3.14 -1.48
C ARG A 100 -15.08 1.91 -0.95
N ASP A 101 -16.16 2.13 -0.21
CA ASP A 101 -16.98 1.05 0.38
C ASP A 101 -17.79 0.30 -0.68
N ASP A 102 -18.14 0.97 -1.80
CA ASP A 102 -18.84 0.37 -2.95
C ASP A 102 -17.94 -0.57 -3.77
N ILE A 103 -16.60 -0.50 -3.60
CA ILE A 103 -15.68 -1.45 -4.21
C ILE A 103 -15.64 -2.73 -3.37
N LYS A 104 -16.03 -3.83 -3.99
CA LYS A 104 -15.91 -5.16 -3.38
C LYS A 104 -14.45 -5.49 -3.15
N LYS A 105 -14.06 -5.71 -1.90
CA LYS A 105 -12.69 -6.07 -1.55
C LYS A 105 -12.28 -7.42 -2.14
N GLU A 106 -13.24 -8.30 -2.38
CA GLU A 106 -13.04 -9.57 -3.06
C GLU A 106 -12.54 -9.38 -4.50
N ASP A 107 -13.05 -8.38 -5.24
CA ASP A 107 -12.54 -8.04 -6.57
C ASP A 107 -11.05 -7.66 -6.48
N VAL A 108 -10.69 -6.83 -5.49
CA VAL A 108 -9.30 -6.40 -5.24
C VAL A 108 -8.40 -7.60 -4.92
N VAL A 109 -8.89 -8.53 -4.09
CA VAL A 109 -8.18 -9.76 -3.73
C VAL A 109 -7.95 -10.64 -4.96
N ALA A 110 -8.97 -10.84 -5.79
CA ALA A 110 -8.85 -11.63 -7.02
C ALA A 110 -7.84 -11.01 -8.00
N LEU A 111 -7.86 -9.68 -8.17
CA LEU A 111 -6.93 -8.94 -9.01
C LEU A 111 -5.49 -9.00 -8.49
N PHE A 112 -5.30 -8.88 -7.18
CA PHE A 112 -4.00 -9.04 -6.53
C PHE A 112 -3.42 -10.43 -6.77
N LEU A 113 -4.19 -11.49 -6.50
CA LEU A 113 -3.74 -12.87 -6.69
C LEU A 113 -3.48 -13.18 -8.16
N PHE A 114 -4.32 -12.67 -9.07
CA PHE A 114 -4.06 -12.79 -10.51
C PHE A 114 -2.69 -12.20 -10.86
N TYR A 115 -2.35 -11.01 -10.36
CA TYR A 115 -1.04 -10.39 -10.58
C TYR A 115 0.08 -11.22 -9.94
N ASP A 116 -0.03 -11.58 -8.68
CA ASP A 116 1.00 -12.30 -7.92
C ASP A 116 1.40 -13.61 -8.61
N PHE A 117 0.41 -14.40 -9.03
CA PHE A 117 0.64 -15.66 -9.73
C PHE A 117 1.11 -15.51 -11.18
N ASN A 118 0.76 -14.40 -11.85
CA ASN A 118 1.13 -14.16 -13.24
C ASN A 118 2.23 -13.10 -13.41
N LYS A 119 2.87 -12.68 -12.33
CA LYS A 119 3.86 -11.59 -12.31
C LYS A 119 4.93 -11.72 -13.39
N ARG A 120 5.50 -12.91 -13.58
CA ARG A 120 6.53 -13.18 -14.60
C ARG A 120 6.04 -12.90 -16.02
N TYR A 121 4.79 -13.24 -16.33
CA TYR A 121 4.18 -12.99 -17.63
C TYR A 121 3.77 -11.54 -17.84
N LEU A 122 3.36 -10.86 -16.77
CA LEU A 122 2.94 -9.47 -16.82
C LEU A 122 4.13 -8.50 -16.94
N GLU A 123 5.29 -8.89 -16.40
CA GLU A 123 6.53 -8.11 -16.46
C GLU A 123 7.42 -8.49 -17.67
N ASP A 124 6.91 -9.21 -18.66
CA ASP A 124 7.63 -9.67 -19.86
C ASP A 124 8.96 -10.40 -19.54
N LYS A 125 9.05 -11.04 -18.38
CA LYS A 125 10.22 -11.82 -18.02
C LYS A 125 10.29 -13.11 -18.81
N ALA A 126 11.47 -13.45 -19.32
CA ALA A 126 11.70 -14.68 -20.05
C ALA A 126 11.32 -15.90 -19.20
N ILE A 127 10.63 -16.84 -19.80
CA ILE A 127 10.26 -18.12 -19.17
C ILE A 127 11.38 -19.08 -19.45
N ASP A 128 12.09 -19.52 -18.40
CA ASP A 128 13.27 -20.35 -18.52
C ASP A 128 12.96 -21.85 -18.69
N ASN A 129 11.72 -22.27 -18.42
CA ASN A 129 11.36 -23.68 -18.56
C ASN A 129 9.87 -23.91 -18.86
N VAL A 130 9.58 -25.08 -19.46
CA VAL A 130 8.23 -25.49 -19.85
C VAL A 130 7.28 -25.64 -18.65
N TRP A 131 7.78 -25.95 -17.47
CA TRP A 131 6.96 -26.13 -16.26
C TRP A 131 6.44 -24.79 -15.74
N GLU A 132 7.20 -23.74 -15.91
CA GLU A 132 6.75 -22.37 -15.62
C GLU A 132 5.70 -21.89 -16.62
N GLU A 133 5.79 -22.33 -17.90
CA GLU A 133 4.81 -22.02 -18.93
C GLU A 133 3.46 -22.72 -18.69
N VAL A 134 3.48 -23.94 -18.17
CA VAL A 134 2.27 -24.71 -17.83
C VAL A 134 1.55 -24.14 -16.61
N GLY A 135 2.25 -23.39 -15.75
CA GLY A 135 1.71 -22.77 -14.54
C GLY A 135 1.57 -23.75 -13.37
N TYR A 136 0.92 -23.28 -12.31
CA TYR A 136 0.66 -24.10 -11.13
C TYR A 136 -0.45 -25.12 -11.42
N TRP A 137 -0.13 -26.38 -11.39
CA TRP A 137 -1.06 -27.50 -11.63
C TRP A 137 -1.49 -28.24 -10.36
N ARG A 138 -1.20 -27.68 -9.17
CA ARG A 138 -1.82 -28.16 -7.93
C ARG A 138 -3.21 -27.58 -7.81
N TYR A 139 -4.20 -28.43 -7.96
CA TYR A 139 -5.60 -28.13 -7.68
C TYR A 139 -5.80 -27.96 -6.16
N ASN A 140 -6.62 -27.01 -5.75
CA ASN A 140 -7.00 -26.71 -4.36
C ASN A 140 -5.85 -26.16 -3.50
N MET A 141 -5.31 -25.01 -3.87
CA MET A 141 -4.42 -24.25 -3.00
C MET A 141 -5.24 -23.21 -2.22
N ASN A 142 -5.14 -23.25 -0.89
CA ASN A 142 -5.72 -22.23 -0.03
C ASN A 142 -4.69 -21.13 0.22
N VAL A 143 -5.13 -19.88 0.13
CA VAL A 143 -4.30 -18.70 0.35
C VAL A 143 -5.09 -17.72 1.19
N ASP A 144 -4.47 -17.15 2.22
CA ASP A 144 -5.03 -16.06 2.98
C ASP A 144 -4.48 -14.74 2.47
N VAL A 145 -5.39 -13.82 2.15
CA VAL A 145 -5.06 -12.47 1.69
C VAL A 145 -5.60 -11.46 2.69
N GLU A 146 -4.73 -10.60 3.16
CA GLU A 146 -5.08 -9.47 4.00
C GLU A 146 -5.15 -8.19 3.16
N VAL A 147 -6.30 -7.51 3.22
CA VAL A 147 -6.47 -6.16 2.67
C VAL A 147 -6.36 -5.18 3.82
N LEU A 148 -5.29 -4.38 3.80
CA LEU A 148 -4.99 -3.42 4.85
C LEU A 148 -5.88 -2.18 4.69
N GLY A 149 -6.59 -1.81 5.74
CA GLY A 149 -7.35 -0.57 5.81
C GLY A 149 -6.45 0.66 5.90
N GLN A 150 -7.00 1.83 5.64
CA GLN A 150 -6.29 3.09 5.92
C GLN A 150 -6.12 3.24 7.44
N ARG A 151 -4.99 3.85 7.85
CA ARG A 151 -4.80 4.20 9.26
C ARG A 151 -5.84 5.25 9.65
N THR A 152 -6.66 4.91 10.64
CA THR A 152 -7.57 5.88 11.28
C THR A 152 -6.78 6.84 12.17
N THR A 153 -7.40 7.94 12.60
CA THR A 153 -6.83 8.93 13.53
C THR A 153 -6.30 8.31 14.83
N ASP A 154 -6.84 7.13 15.22
CA ASP A 154 -6.47 6.40 16.44
C ASP A 154 -5.33 5.39 16.21
N ASN A 155 -4.58 5.50 15.11
CA ASN A 155 -3.50 4.58 14.71
C ASN A 155 -3.90 3.10 14.59
N ARG A 156 -5.17 2.75 14.64
CA ARG A 156 -5.63 1.39 14.39
C ARG A 156 -5.83 1.17 12.90
N GLN A 157 -5.04 0.28 12.33
CA GLN A 157 -5.22 -0.17 10.96
C GLN A 157 -6.22 -1.32 10.97
N GLN A 158 -7.41 -1.08 10.46
CA GLN A 158 -8.44 -2.11 10.35
C GLN A 158 -8.13 -2.93 9.09
N SER A 159 -7.72 -4.18 9.24
CA SER A 159 -7.51 -5.09 8.12
C SER A 159 -8.69 -6.06 7.96
N SER A 160 -8.85 -6.56 6.74
CA SER A 160 -9.83 -7.61 6.44
C SER A 160 -9.07 -8.79 5.84
N VAL A 161 -9.24 -9.98 6.39
CA VAL A 161 -8.65 -11.22 5.90
C VAL A 161 -9.66 -11.97 5.05
N PHE A 162 -9.21 -12.45 3.88
CA PHE A 162 -9.99 -13.20 2.91
C PHE A 162 -9.38 -14.58 2.74
N HIS A 163 -10.20 -15.62 2.90
CA HIS A 163 -9.81 -17.00 2.64
C HIS A 163 -10.13 -17.32 1.18
N VAL A 164 -9.10 -17.62 0.42
CA VAL A 164 -9.20 -17.86 -1.03
C VAL A 164 -8.81 -19.29 -1.34
N GLN A 165 -9.72 -20.01 -1.97
CA GLN A 165 -9.45 -21.32 -2.56
C GLN A 165 -9.17 -21.14 -4.05
N ILE A 166 -7.94 -21.42 -4.47
CA ILE A 166 -7.55 -21.32 -5.87
C ILE A 166 -7.86 -22.64 -6.55
N GLU A 167 -8.74 -22.58 -7.54
CA GLU A 167 -9.16 -23.74 -8.31
C GLU A 167 -8.27 -23.98 -9.52
N ARG A 168 -7.89 -22.90 -10.22
CA ARG A 168 -7.11 -23.00 -11.44
C ARG A 168 -6.36 -21.70 -11.75
N ILE A 169 -5.07 -21.85 -12.05
CA ILE A 169 -4.22 -20.76 -12.55
C ILE A 169 -3.72 -21.16 -13.94
N ARG A 170 -3.81 -20.24 -14.89
CA ARG A 170 -3.21 -20.33 -16.22
C ARG A 170 -2.52 -19.00 -16.54
N ARG A 171 -1.64 -19.02 -17.54
CA ARG A 171 -0.85 -17.85 -17.98
C ARG A 171 -1.63 -16.53 -18.11
N ARG A 172 -2.94 -16.57 -18.38
CA ARG A 172 -3.77 -15.38 -18.62
C ARG A 172 -5.09 -15.41 -17.86
N SER A 173 -5.21 -16.32 -16.91
CA SER A 173 -6.46 -16.48 -16.16
C SER A 173 -6.24 -17.03 -14.76
N LEU A 174 -7.08 -16.56 -13.82
CA LEU A 174 -7.21 -17.08 -12.48
C LEU A 174 -8.69 -17.44 -12.24
N TYR A 175 -8.93 -18.62 -11.67
CA TYR A 175 -10.22 -19.06 -11.18
C TYR A 175 -10.07 -19.37 -9.70
N CYS A 176 -10.83 -18.70 -8.86
CA CYS A 176 -10.76 -18.88 -7.41
C CYS A 176 -12.12 -18.67 -6.76
N ASN A 177 -12.30 -19.26 -5.58
CA ASN A 177 -13.42 -19.01 -4.69
C ASN A 177 -12.96 -18.14 -3.53
N ILE A 178 -13.64 -17.03 -3.29
CA ILE A 178 -13.34 -16.10 -2.20
C ILE A 178 -14.58 -16.03 -1.31
N ASN A 179 -14.44 -16.48 -0.06
CA ASN A 179 -15.52 -16.49 0.91
C ASN A 179 -16.83 -17.16 0.40
N GLY A 180 -16.71 -18.19 -0.44
CA GLY A 180 -17.86 -18.93 -0.99
C GLY A 180 -18.40 -18.37 -2.32
N GLN A 181 -17.83 -17.33 -2.87
CA GLN A 181 -18.18 -16.76 -4.18
C GLN A 181 -17.06 -17.01 -5.21
N ASP A 182 -17.45 -17.47 -6.41
CA ASP A 182 -16.52 -17.76 -7.49
C ASP A 182 -16.10 -16.48 -8.23
N TYR A 183 -14.81 -16.40 -8.54
CA TYR A 183 -14.18 -15.32 -9.28
C TYR A 183 -13.40 -15.83 -10.47
N GLU A 184 -13.59 -15.16 -11.60
CA GLU A 184 -12.83 -15.38 -12.82
C GLU A 184 -12.13 -14.07 -13.19
N VAL A 185 -10.80 -14.13 -13.33
CA VAL A 185 -9.98 -13.01 -13.82
C VAL A 185 -9.26 -13.44 -15.09
N LEU A 186 -9.45 -12.70 -16.17
CA LEU A 186 -8.84 -12.96 -17.47
C LEU A 186 -8.03 -11.74 -17.91
N LEU A 187 -6.79 -11.94 -18.37
CA LEU A 187 -6.00 -10.88 -18.98
C LEU A 187 -6.53 -10.61 -20.40
N SER A 188 -7.06 -9.41 -20.61
CA SER A 188 -7.51 -8.96 -21.94
C SER A 188 -6.37 -8.33 -22.73
N GLN A 189 -5.62 -7.41 -22.10
CA GLN A 189 -4.50 -6.71 -22.74
C GLN A 189 -3.40 -6.41 -21.70
N ASN A 190 -2.15 -6.68 -22.08
CA ASN A 190 -0.98 -6.27 -21.30
C ASN A 190 -0.31 -5.10 -22.03
N GLY A 191 0.02 -4.02 -21.31
CA GLY A 191 0.74 -2.88 -21.90
C GLY A 191 1.04 -1.76 -20.94
N GLY A 192 2.30 -1.33 -20.90
CA GLY A 192 2.73 -0.08 -20.27
C GLY A 192 2.51 0.05 -18.75
N GLY A 193 2.41 -1.09 -18.03
CA GLY A 193 2.19 -1.11 -16.58
C GLY A 193 0.72 -1.18 -16.16
N ILE A 194 -0.23 -0.82 -17.03
CA ILE A 194 -1.66 -1.01 -16.79
C ILE A 194 -2.13 -2.27 -17.50
N ASN A 195 -2.72 -3.18 -16.74
CA ASN A 195 -3.30 -4.40 -17.28
C ASN A 195 -4.80 -4.21 -17.45
N LYS A 196 -5.32 -4.49 -18.66
CA LYS A 196 -6.75 -4.63 -18.88
C LYS A 196 -7.15 -6.06 -18.61
N VAL A 197 -8.04 -6.24 -17.68
CA VAL A 197 -8.54 -7.55 -17.26
C VAL A 197 -10.05 -7.61 -17.40
N ILE A 198 -10.57 -8.82 -17.54
CA ILE A 198 -12.00 -9.09 -17.42
C ILE A 198 -12.17 -9.78 -16.07
N ILE A 199 -12.88 -9.16 -15.16
CA ILE A 199 -13.24 -9.74 -13.87
C ILE A 199 -14.76 -9.94 -13.84
N ASN A 200 -15.20 -11.18 -13.63
CA ASN A 200 -16.63 -11.56 -13.61
C ASN A 200 -17.42 -10.99 -14.82
N GLY A 201 -16.80 -11.03 -16.00
CA GLY A 201 -17.40 -10.54 -17.25
C GLY A 201 -17.30 -9.03 -17.51
N MET A 202 -16.77 -8.25 -16.58
CA MET A 202 -16.56 -6.79 -16.74
C MET A 202 -15.11 -6.46 -17.07
N SER A 203 -14.90 -5.59 -18.08
CA SER A 203 -13.56 -5.13 -18.48
C SER A 203 -13.12 -3.99 -17.57
N GLU A 204 -11.98 -4.15 -16.91
CA GLU A 204 -11.43 -3.20 -15.94
C GLU A 204 -9.95 -2.94 -16.21
N SER A 205 -9.49 -1.75 -15.81
CA SER A 205 -8.06 -1.41 -15.76
C SER A 205 -7.55 -1.63 -14.35
N VAL A 206 -6.46 -2.37 -14.21
CA VAL A 206 -5.80 -2.60 -12.92
C VAL A 206 -4.30 -2.38 -13.04
N PHE A 207 -3.75 -1.79 -12.00
CA PHE A 207 -2.31 -1.68 -11.85
C PHE A 207 -1.91 -2.22 -10.47
N VAL A 208 -0.87 -3.04 -10.44
CA VAL A 208 -0.35 -3.62 -9.19
C VAL A 208 1.15 -3.39 -9.12
N SER A 209 1.62 -2.92 -7.99
CA SER A 209 3.05 -2.76 -7.70
C SER A 209 3.42 -3.31 -6.34
N GLU A 210 4.67 -3.72 -6.19
CA GLU A 210 5.23 -4.07 -4.90
C GLU A 210 5.61 -2.82 -4.12
N THR A 211 5.39 -2.84 -2.82
CA THR A 211 5.87 -1.84 -1.86
C THR A 211 7.12 -2.34 -1.13
N SER A 212 7.80 -1.46 -0.38
CA SER A 212 9.02 -1.80 0.35
C SER A 212 8.86 -2.88 1.43
N ASP A 213 7.63 -3.15 1.86
CA ASP A 213 7.35 -4.00 3.03
C ASP A 213 6.73 -5.36 2.64
N ASN A 214 7.07 -5.88 1.46
CA ASN A 214 6.47 -7.10 0.89
C ASN A 214 4.94 -7.04 0.74
N ASN A 215 4.36 -5.84 0.78
CA ASN A 215 2.97 -5.62 0.46
C ASN A 215 2.82 -5.27 -1.02
N TYR A 216 1.60 -5.37 -1.53
CA TYR A 216 1.26 -4.98 -2.88
C TYR A 216 0.24 -3.84 -2.84
N CYS A 217 0.45 -2.83 -3.67
CA CYS A 217 -0.52 -1.77 -3.89
C CYS A 217 -1.30 -2.07 -5.17
N VAL A 218 -2.59 -2.32 -5.03
CA VAL A 218 -3.54 -2.55 -6.13
C VAL A 218 -4.28 -1.26 -6.41
N HIS A 219 -4.04 -0.65 -7.56
CA HIS A 219 -4.81 0.47 -8.06
C HIS A 219 -5.99 -0.04 -8.87
N PHE A 220 -7.20 0.22 -8.40
CA PHE A 220 -8.43 -0.26 -9.02
C PHE A 220 -9.53 0.81 -8.92
N ARG A 221 -10.14 1.14 -10.07
CA ARG A 221 -11.20 2.16 -10.19
C ARG A 221 -10.82 3.53 -9.59
N GLY A 222 -9.54 3.93 -9.70
CA GLY A 222 -9.03 5.20 -9.19
C GLY A 222 -8.71 5.22 -7.70
N LEU A 223 -8.76 4.07 -7.02
CA LEU A 223 -8.42 3.92 -5.60
C LEU A 223 -7.30 2.92 -5.39
N ASP A 224 -6.49 3.17 -4.36
CA ASP A 224 -5.38 2.30 -3.96
C ASP A 224 -5.79 1.41 -2.78
N PHE A 225 -5.45 0.12 -2.89
CA PHE A 225 -5.64 -0.88 -1.86
C PHE A 225 -4.31 -1.58 -1.58
N ILE A 226 -3.97 -1.74 -0.31
CA ILE A 226 -2.78 -2.48 0.07
C ILE A 226 -3.18 -3.91 0.41
N CYS A 227 -2.57 -4.85 -0.29
CA CYS A 227 -2.80 -6.28 -0.10
C CYS A 227 -1.52 -6.98 0.35
N ARG A 228 -1.68 -7.99 1.18
CA ARG A 228 -0.60 -8.88 1.61
C ARG A 228 -1.08 -10.32 1.60
N ARG A 229 -0.23 -11.24 1.14
CA ARG A 229 -0.49 -12.66 1.22
C ARG A 229 0.07 -13.22 2.54
N ASN A 230 -0.78 -13.89 3.30
CA ASN A 230 -0.44 -14.54 4.57
C ASN A 230 -0.56 -16.05 4.38
N ASP A 231 0.34 -16.67 3.62
CA ASP A 231 0.39 -18.12 3.50
C ASP A 231 1.71 -18.68 4.05
N GLU A 232 1.71 -19.97 4.37
CA GLU A 232 2.85 -20.67 4.94
C GLU A 232 4.11 -20.64 4.05
N LEU A 233 3.97 -20.31 2.75
CA LEU A 233 5.10 -20.20 1.81
C LEU A 233 5.89 -18.91 1.97
N ASN A 234 5.30 -17.84 2.52
CA ASN A 234 6.01 -16.62 2.87
C ASN A 234 6.75 -16.72 4.20
N ASP A 235 6.31 -17.59 5.11
CA ASP A 235 7.01 -17.88 6.36
C ASP A 235 8.41 -18.52 6.11
N SER A 236 8.65 -19.13 4.95
CA SER A 236 9.97 -19.70 4.64
C SER A 236 11.08 -18.68 4.38
N LYS A 237 10.77 -17.39 4.19
CA LYS A 237 11.78 -16.31 4.17
C LYS A 237 12.03 -15.71 5.54
N ASP A 238 11.07 -15.86 6.46
CA ASP A 238 11.24 -15.47 7.87
C ASP A 238 11.84 -16.58 8.74
N TYR A 239 11.93 -17.84 8.24
CA TYR A 239 12.56 -18.96 8.97
C TYR A 239 14.08 -18.82 9.17
N SER A 240 14.72 -17.85 8.52
CA SER A 240 16.10 -17.49 8.89
C SER A 240 16.19 -16.53 10.09
N ASN A 241 15.04 -16.04 10.63
CA ASN A 241 14.98 -15.15 11.77
C ASN A 241 14.01 -15.60 12.89
N THR A 242 13.44 -16.82 12.81
CA THR A 242 12.57 -17.36 13.87
C THR A 242 13.21 -18.52 14.60
N GLU A 243 14.40 -18.30 15.12
CA GLU A 243 14.76 -18.93 16.39
C GLU A 243 14.46 -17.89 17.48
N ASN A 244 13.58 -18.28 18.40
CA ASN A 244 13.14 -17.57 19.60
C ASN A 244 11.95 -16.59 19.44
N LYS A 245 10.73 -17.13 19.30
CA LYS A 245 9.54 -16.51 19.92
C LYS A 245 9.60 -16.78 21.45
N ASN A 246 10.59 -16.22 22.10
CA ASN A 246 10.46 -15.79 23.48
C ASN A 246 9.91 -14.36 23.43
N ASN A 247 9.08 -13.95 24.40
CA ASN A 247 8.50 -12.62 24.57
C ASN A 247 9.56 -11.52 24.72
N ASP A 248 10.53 -11.41 23.83
CA ASP A 248 11.65 -10.50 23.95
C ASP A 248 11.35 -9.21 23.22
N MET A 249 11.34 -8.10 23.93
CA MET A 249 11.10 -6.78 23.37
C MET A 249 12.44 -6.12 23.03
N THR A 250 12.69 -5.92 21.73
CA THR A 250 13.95 -5.37 21.22
C THR A 250 13.82 -3.87 20.98
N TYR A 251 14.73 -3.09 21.57
CA TYR A 251 14.79 -1.63 21.44
C TYR A 251 15.83 -1.23 20.39
N HIS A 252 15.42 -0.41 19.42
CA HIS A 252 16.24 0.02 18.31
C HIS A 252 16.53 1.53 18.37
N SER A 253 17.62 1.96 17.74
CA SER A 253 17.87 3.38 17.57
C SER A 253 16.89 4.00 16.57
N PRO A 254 16.17 5.07 16.93
CA PRO A 254 15.22 5.75 16.03
C PRO A 254 15.93 6.61 14.97
N MET A 255 17.21 6.90 15.13
CA MET A 255 17.98 7.81 14.27
C MET A 255 19.47 7.47 14.28
N PRO A 256 20.23 7.87 13.24
CA PRO A 256 21.68 7.78 13.28
C PRO A 256 22.25 8.70 14.36
N GLY A 257 23.18 8.20 15.18
CA GLY A 257 23.72 8.99 16.28
C GLY A 257 24.87 8.30 17.01
N LYS A 258 25.13 8.77 18.22
CA LYS A 258 26.13 8.23 19.12
C LYS A 258 25.49 7.92 20.48
N VAL A 259 25.77 6.74 21.02
CA VAL A 259 25.32 6.38 22.38
C VAL A 259 26.13 7.19 23.39
N ILE A 260 25.44 8.04 24.15
CA ILE A 260 26.08 8.86 25.20
C ILE A 260 26.16 8.09 26.50
N LYS A 261 25.09 7.37 26.83
CA LYS A 261 25.00 6.67 28.11
C LYS A 261 24.09 5.45 27.99
N VAL A 262 24.50 4.37 28.67
CA VAL A 262 23.67 3.20 28.91
C VAL A 262 23.35 3.16 30.41
N ASN A 263 22.06 3.26 30.77
CA ASN A 263 21.62 3.40 32.16
C ASN A 263 21.29 2.09 32.84
N VAL A 264 21.29 0.98 32.13
CA VAL A 264 20.90 -0.36 32.61
C VAL A 264 22.03 -1.37 32.37
N LYS A 265 21.99 -2.48 33.07
CA LYS A 265 22.90 -3.63 32.90
C LYS A 265 22.10 -4.87 32.60
N GLU A 266 22.75 -5.85 31.95
CA GLU A 266 22.13 -7.18 31.73
C GLU A 266 21.72 -7.78 33.08
N GLY A 267 20.48 -8.23 33.17
CA GLY A 267 19.85 -8.75 34.37
C GLY A 267 19.10 -7.75 35.24
N ASP A 268 19.12 -6.45 34.93
CA ASP A 268 18.37 -5.45 35.68
C ASP A 268 16.86 -5.55 35.40
N ASP A 269 16.02 -5.33 36.41
CA ASP A 269 14.58 -5.18 36.29
C ASP A 269 14.23 -3.73 35.97
N VAL A 270 13.50 -3.50 34.87
CA VAL A 270 13.07 -2.17 34.43
C VAL A 270 11.54 -2.07 34.40
N LYS A 271 11.04 -0.85 34.61
CA LYS A 271 9.61 -0.52 34.54
C LYS A 271 9.32 0.28 33.28
N GLU A 272 8.06 0.24 32.85
CA GLU A 272 7.59 1.12 31.79
C GLU A 272 7.93 2.58 32.08
N GLY A 273 8.59 3.25 31.12
CA GLY A 273 9.04 4.63 31.22
C GLY A 273 10.48 4.83 31.70
N ASP A 274 11.16 3.79 32.21
CA ASP A 274 12.56 3.86 32.63
C ASP A 274 13.46 4.14 31.41
N ILE A 275 14.50 5.00 31.60
CA ILE A 275 15.44 5.35 30.54
C ILE A 275 16.49 4.25 30.43
N LEU A 276 16.48 3.50 29.34
CA LEU A 276 17.40 2.40 29.04
C LEU A 276 18.76 2.93 28.58
N CYS A 277 18.76 3.81 27.60
CA CYS A 277 19.98 4.46 27.11
C CYS A 277 19.67 5.84 26.50
N VAL A 278 20.74 6.61 26.24
CA VAL A 278 20.64 7.95 25.65
C VAL A 278 21.47 7.98 24.36
N VAL A 279 20.84 8.35 23.25
CA VAL A 279 21.48 8.51 21.94
C VAL A 279 21.50 9.99 21.56
N GLU A 280 22.68 10.53 21.27
CA GLU A 280 22.84 11.89 20.75
C GLU A 280 22.83 11.88 19.23
N ALA A 281 21.97 12.69 18.64
CA ALA A 281 21.95 12.97 17.22
C ALA A 281 21.79 14.48 17.01
N MET A 282 22.55 15.07 16.10
CA MET A 282 22.46 16.51 15.75
C MET A 282 22.51 17.46 16.97
N LYS A 283 23.33 17.12 18.01
CA LYS A 283 23.44 17.86 19.28
C LYS A 283 22.18 17.86 20.16
N MET A 284 21.28 16.92 19.94
CA MET A 284 20.10 16.67 20.77
C MET A 284 20.22 15.28 21.40
N GLU A 285 19.93 15.20 22.70
CA GLU A 285 19.90 13.94 23.43
C GLU A 285 18.50 13.31 23.33
N ASN A 286 18.45 12.06 22.91
CA ASN A 286 17.23 11.30 22.78
C ASN A 286 17.23 10.14 23.78
N ASN A 287 16.28 10.15 24.70
CA ASN A 287 16.14 9.13 25.73
C ASN A 287 15.32 7.94 25.19
N ILE A 288 15.93 6.78 25.10
CA ILE A 288 15.26 5.52 24.78
C ILE A 288 14.66 4.96 26.06
N LYS A 289 13.34 4.90 26.12
CA LYS A 289 12.58 4.48 27.32
C LYS A 289 12.00 3.08 27.13
N ALA A 290 11.89 2.34 28.22
CA ALA A 290 11.18 1.07 28.26
C ALA A 290 9.68 1.28 27.96
N MET A 291 9.14 0.54 27.02
CA MET A 291 7.71 0.57 26.65
C MET A 291 6.86 -0.35 27.54
N THR A 292 7.50 -1.26 28.26
CA THR A 292 6.88 -2.21 29.17
C THR A 292 7.86 -2.57 30.29
N SER A 293 7.33 -3.10 31.39
CA SER A 293 8.15 -3.66 32.47
C SER A 293 8.70 -5.03 32.07
N GLY A 294 9.97 -5.28 32.37
CA GLY A 294 10.64 -6.54 32.03
C GLY A 294 12.04 -6.60 32.60
N LYS A 295 12.79 -7.62 32.26
CA LYS A 295 14.18 -7.82 32.66
C LYS A 295 15.12 -7.60 31.47
N VAL A 296 16.23 -6.85 31.66
CA VAL A 296 17.21 -6.66 30.59
C VAL A 296 17.91 -7.99 30.31
N ASP A 297 17.66 -8.54 29.10
CA ASP A 297 18.29 -9.79 28.67
C ASP A 297 19.68 -9.51 28.11
N LYS A 298 19.79 -8.59 27.13
CA LYS A 298 21.04 -8.31 26.46
C LYS A 298 21.21 -6.87 26.04
N ILE A 299 22.46 -6.38 26.11
CA ILE A 299 22.85 -5.04 25.67
C ILE A 299 23.84 -5.17 24.52
N TYR A 300 23.51 -4.57 23.38
CA TYR A 300 24.25 -4.68 22.12
C TYR A 300 25.18 -3.50 21.85
N VAL A 301 25.11 -2.44 22.67
CA VAL A 301 25.86 -1.19 22.47
C VAL A 301 26.56 -0.75 23.73
N ASN A 302 27.69 -0.06 23.55
CA ASN A 302 28.45 0.57 24.62
C ASN A 302 28.39 2.10 24.50
N GLU A 303 28.75 2.80 25.57
CA GLU A 303 28.93 4.26 25.52
C GLU A 303 29.98 4.62 24.46
N ASN A 304 29.68 5.64 23.69
CA ASN A 304 30.43 6.15 22.55
C ASN A 304 30.30 5.36 21.23
N ASP A 305 29.53 4.28 21.16
CA ASP A 305 29.27 3.57 19.92
C ASP A 305 28.46 4.43 18.96
N LYS A 306 28.77 4.35 17.67
CA LYS A 306 27.97 4.94 16.61
C LYS A 306 26.85 3.96 16.21
N VAL A 307 25.64 4.47 16.13
CA VAL A 307 24.45 3.68 15.78
C VAL A 307 23.72 4.29 14.60
N ASP A 308 23.17 3.45 13.75
CA ASP A 308 22.30 3.82 12.64
C ASP A 308 20.83 3.51 12.96
N VAL A 309 19.93 3.97 12.09
CA VAL A 309 18.50 3.64 12.17
C VAL A 309 18.34 2.12 12.19
N LYS A 310 17.54 1.60 13.14
CA LYS A 310 17.30 0.17 13.35
C LYS A 310 18.46 -0.63 13.97
N THR A 311 19.57 0.02 14.38
CA THR A 311 20.58 -0.69 15.18
C THR A 311 19.94 -1.14 16.49
N ILE A 312 20.06 -2.44 16.83
CA ILE A 312 19.58 -2.99 18.09
C ILE A 312 20.43 -2.43 19.23
N LEU A 313 19.78 -1.89 20.25
CA LEU A 313 20.41 -1.31 21.41
C LEU A 313 20.34 -2.24 22.62
N ILE A 314 19.12 -2.66 22.99
CA ILE A 314 18.83 -3.41 24.20
C ILE A 314 17.66 -4.37 23.92
N GLU A 315 17.70 -5.52 24.56
CA GLU A 315 16.65 -6.55 24.51
C GLU A 315 16.13 -6.82 25.92
N LEU A 316 14.80 -6.84 26.09
CA LEU A 316 14.16 -7.18 27.35
C LEU A 316 13.45 -8.52 27.25
N ALA A 317 13.61 -9.37 28.24
CA ALA A 317 12.79 -10.55 28.48
C ALA A 317 11.57 -10.13 29.33
N ILE A 318 10.38 -10.58 28.96
CA ILE A 318 9.12 -10.31 29.67
C ILE A 318 8.72 -11.53 30.47
#